data_0fd7e834d3d5b5e98518f370e91ba624
#
_entry.id   0fd7e834d3d5b5e98518f370e91ba624
#
_cell.length_a   1.000
_cell.length_b   1.000
_cell.length_c   1.000
_cell.angle_alpha   90.00
_cell.angle_beta   90.00
_cell.angle_gamma   90.00
#
_symmetry.space_group_name_H-M   'P 1'
#
loop_
_entity.id
_entity.type
_entity.pdbx_description
1 polymer ?
#
loop_
_entity_poly.entity_id
_entity_poly.type
_entity_poly.pdbx_seq_one_letter_code
_entity_poly.pdbx_strand_id
1 'polypeptide(L)'
;MNLLKSLAAVSSMTMFSRVLGFARDAIVARIFGAGMATDAFFVAFKLPNLLRRIFAEGAFSQAFVPILAEYKSKQGEDATRVFVSYVSGLLTLALAVVTVAGMLAAPWVIMVTAPGFADTADKFALTSQLLKITFPYILLISLASLVGAILNTWNRFSIPAFAPTLLNISMIGFALFAAPYFNPPVLALAWAVTVGGILQLVYQLPHLKKIGMLVLPRINFHDAGAMRVVKQMGPAILGVSVSQISLIINTIFASFLASGSVSWMYYADRLMEFPSGVLGVALGTILLPSLSKSFASGNHDEYNRLMDWGLRLCFLLALPSAVALGILSGPLTVSLFQYGKFTAFDALMTQRALIAYSVGLIGLIVVKVLAPGFYSRQDIKTPVKIAIVTLILTQLMNLAFIGPLKHAGLSLSIGLAACLNASLLYWQLRKQKIFTPQPGWMAFLLRLVVAVLVMSGVLLGMLHIMPEWSLGTMPWRLLRLMAVVLAGIAAYFAELAVLGFKVKEFARRTV
;
A
#
# COMPACT_ATOMS: atom_id res chain seq x y z
N MET A 1 -20.01 17.14 16.37
CA MET A 1 -19.25 15.89 16.43
C MET A 1 -17.77 16.25 16.61
N ASN A 2 -17.10 15.62 17.56
CA ASN A 2 -15.70 15.98 17.83
C ASN A 2 -14.81 15.34 16.75
N LEU A 3 -14.34 16.14 15.81
CA LEU A 3 -13.51 15.70 14.68
C LEU A 3 -12.25 14.94 15.13
N LEU A 4 -11.65 15.38 16.23
CA LEU A 4 -10.49 14.73 16.86
C LEU A 4 -10.82 13.31 17.34
N LYS A 5 -12.01 13.11 17.91
CA LYS A 5 -12.45 11.78 18.37
C LYS A 5 -12.67 10.82 17.18
N SER A 6 -13.26 11.32 16.11
CA SER A 6 -13.43 10.54 14.88
C SER A 6 -12.09 10.21 14.22
N LEU A 7 -11.17 11.17 14.18
CA LEU A 7 -9.82 10.97 13.64
C LEU A 7 -9.04 9.92 14.45
N ALA A 8 -9.12 10.00 15.78
CA ALA A 8 -8.47 9.03 16.68
C ALA A 8 -9.04 7.62 16.49
N ALA A 9 -10.37 7.50 16.34
CA ALA A 9 -11.02 6.20 16.11
C ALA A 9 -10.61 5.59 14.77
N VAL A 10 -10.61 6.37 13.70
CA VAL A 10 -10.18 5.91 12.36
C VAL A 10 -8.71 5.50 12.36
N SER A 11 -7.84 6.30 12.97
CA SER A 11 -6.40 5.99 13.05
C SER A 11 -6.13 4.71 13.85
N SER A 12 -6.83 4.52 14.96
CA SER A 12 -6.71 3.31 15.79
C SER A 12 -7.17 2.07 15.03
N MET A 13 -8.28 2.14 14.33
CA MET A 13 -8.82 1.02 13.55
C MET A 13 -7.93 0.70 12.34
N THR A 14 -7.39 1.69 11.68
CA THR A 14 -6.44 1.51 10.58
C THR A 14 -5.15 0.85 11.07
N MET A 15 -4.62 1.30 12.21
CA MET A 15 -3.43 0.70 12.81
C MET A 15 -3.67 -0.75 13.22
N PHE A 16 -4.80 -1.04 13.86
CA PHE A 16 -5.19 -2.40 14.21
C PHE A 16 -5.29 -3.31 12.99
N SER A 17 -5.91 -2.83 11.91
CA SER A 17 -6.00 -3.56 10.65
C SER A 17 -4.62 -3.85 10.03
N ARG A 18 -3.69 -2.90 10.09
CA ARG A 18 -2.31 -3.08 9.59
C ARG A 18 -1.53 -4.09 10.39
N VAL A 19 -1.60 -4.04 11.72
CA VAL A 19 -0.96 -5.02 12.60
C VAL A 19 -1.53 -6.42 12.36
N LEU A 20 -2.84 -6.52 12.22
CA LEU A 20 -3.50 -7.79 11.92
C LEU A 20 -3.15 -8.32 10.53
N GLY A 21 -3.00 -7.43 9.53
CA GLY A 21 -2.52 -7.77 8.20
C GLY A 21 -1.11 -8.33 8.20
N PHE A 22 -0.25 -7.79 9.03
CA PHE A 22 1.11 -8.31 9.23
C PHE A 22 1.08 -9.70 9.90
N ALA A 23 0.28 -9.87 10.95
CA ALA A 23 0.08 -11.17 11.61
C ALA A 23 -0.46 -12.22 10.62
N ARG A 24 -1.39 -11.85 9.75
CA ARG A 24 -1.86 -12.69 8.66
C ARG A 24 -0.71 -13.18 7.77
N ASP A 25 0.14 -12.28 7.33
CA ASP A 25 1.25 -12.61 6.43
C ASP A 25 2.27 -13.52 7.12
N ALA A 26 2.55 -13.30 8.41
CA ALA A 26 3.40 -14.18 9.21
C ALA A 26 2.81 -15.59 9.37
N ILE A 27 1.50 -15.69 9.56
CA ILE A 27 0.79 -16.98 9.66
C ILE A 27 0.79 -17.70 8.30
N VAL A 28 0.55 -17.00 7.21
CA VAL A 28 0.62 -17.55 5.86
C VAL A 28 2.03 -18.08 5.56
N ALA A 29 3.07 -17.33 5.91
CA ALA A 29 4.44 -17.76 5.76
C ALA A 29 4.73 -19.05 6.55
N ARG A 30 4.26 -19.13 7.79
CA ARG A 30 4.45 -20.30 8.66
C ARG A 30 3.75 -21.55 8.12
N ILE A 31 2.53 -21.44 7.64
CA ILE A 31 1.72 -22.58 7.23
C ILE A 31 2.02 -23.02 5.80
N PHE A 32 2.22 -22.07 4.90
CA PHE A 32 2.38 -22.34 3.45
C PHE A 32 3.82 -22.19 2.97
N GLY A 33 4.66 -21.45 3.68
CA GLY A 33 6.04 -21.17 3.28
C GLY A 33 6.14 -20.21 2.10
N ALA A 34 7.14 -20.42 1.25
CA ALA A 34 7.33 -19.70 0.00
C ALA A 34 7.68 -20.70 -1.09
N GLY A 35 6.89 -20.77 -2.15
CA GLY A 35 7.07 -21.72 -3.23
C GLY A 35 5.99 -21.62 -4.28
N MET A 36 5.76 -22.70 -5.01
CA MET A 36 4.79 -22.75 -6.10
C MET A 36 3.38 -22.36 -5.66
N ALA A 37 2.90 -22.90 -4.55
CA ALA A 37 1.53 -22.67 -4.07
C ALA A 37 1.31 -21.21 -3.63
N THR A 38 2.23 -20.65 -2.86
CA THR A 38 2.15 -19.24 -2.41
C THR A 38 2.36 -18.26 -3.55
N ASP A 39 3.26 -18.54 -4.48
CA ASP A 39 3.44 -17.75 -5.70
C ASP A 39 2.13 -17.68 -6.50
N ALA A 40 1.50 -18.83 -6.70
CA ALA A 40 0.22 -18.93 -7.40
C ALA A 40 -0.88 -18.12 -6.69
N PHE A 41 -0.96 -18.23 -5.38
CA PHE A 41 -1.94 -17.47 -4.59
C PHE A 41 -1.69 -15.96 -4.64
N PHE A 42 -0.45 -15.51 -4.49
CA PHE A 42 -0.15 -14.08 -4.50
C PHE A 42 -0.43 -13.45 -5.86
N VAL A 43 -0.15 -14.14 -6.95
CA VAL A 43 -0.55 -13.67 -8.29
C VAL A 43 -2.07 -13.63 -8.43
N ALA A 44 -2.77 -14.68 -8.03
CA ALA A 44 -4.21 -14.76 -8.12
C ALA A 44 -4.95 -13.72 -7.25
N PHE A 45 -4.38 -13.39 -6.10
CA PHE A 45 -4.93 -12.35 -5.21
C PHE A 45 -4.59 -10.94 -5.68
N LYS A 46 -3.41 -10.75 -6.26
CA LYS A 46 -2.92 -9.45 -6.72
C LYS A 46 -3.81 -8.84 -7.79
N LEU A 47 -4.33 -9.64 -8.72
CA LEU A 47 -5.14 -9.16 -9.83
C LEU A 47 -6.48 -8.56 -9.40
N PRO A 48 -7.34 -9.24 -8.61
CA PRO A 48 -8.55 -8.64 -8.09
C PRO A 48 -8.28 -7.41 -7.23
N ASN A 49 -7.22 -7.44 -6.44
CA ASN A 49 -6.82 -6.33 -5.58
C ASN A 49 -6.37 -5.09 -6.39
N LEU A 50 -5.68 -5.30 -7.49
CA LEU A 50 -5.25 -4.25 -8.40
C LEU A 50 -6.46 -3.61 -9.10
N LEU A 51 -7.39 -4.41 -9.59
CA LEU A 51 -8.64 -3.92 -10.18
C LEU A 51 -9.47 -3.15 -9.16
N ARG A 52 -9.51 -3.60 -7.91
CA ARG A 52 -10.13 -2.87 -6.80
C ARG A 52 -9.51 -1.47 -6.64
N ARG A 53 -8.19 -1.36 -6.64
CA ARG A 53 -7.49 -0.07 -6.53
C ARG A 53 -7.83 0.87 -7.67
N ILE A 54 -7.90 0.36 -8.88
CA ILE A 54 -8.23 1.16 -10.06
C ILE A 54 -9.69 1.63 -10.02
N PHE A 55 -10.63 0.71 -9.81
CA PHE A 55 -12.06 1.00 -9.91
C PHE A 55 -12.65 1.55 -8.62
N ALA A 56 -12.55 0.81 -7.51
CA ALA A 56 -13.29 1.14 -6.30
C ALA A 56 -12.66 2.30 -5.51
N GLU A 57 -11.37 2.24 -5.23
CA GLU A 57 -10.68 3.28 -4.45
C GLU A 57 -10.25 4.48 -5.28
N GLY A 58 -9.91 4.25 -6.56
CA GLY A 58 -9.47 5.30 -7.46
C GLY A 58 -10.60 5.98 -8.21
N ALA A 59 -10.91 5.46 -9.38
CA ALA A 59 -11.81 6.13 -10.33
C ALA A 59 -13.23 6.29 -9.82
N PHE A 60 -13.79 5.22 -9.25
CA PHE A 60 -15.18 5.26 -8.78
C PHE A 60 -15.35 6.22 -7.60
N SER A 61 -14.50 6.13 -6.60
CA SER A 61 -14.59 6.97 -5.42
C SER A 61 -14.41 8.46 -5.76
N GLN A 62 -13.47 8.78 -6.63
CA GLN A 62 -13.24 10.15 -7.09
C GLN A 62 -14.44 10.75 -7.86
N ALA A 63 -15.14 9.92 -8.62
CA ALA A 63 -16.32 10.35 -9.36
C ALA A 63 -17.58 10.39 -8.49
N PHE A 64 -17.78 9.40 -7.64
CA PHE A 64 -19.02 9.17 -6.90
C PHE A 64 -19.18 10.10 -5.69
N VAL A 65 -18.14 10.25 -4.88
CA VAL A 65 -18.23 10.98 -3.59
C VAL A 65 -18.66 12.44 -3.75
N PRO A 66 -18.09 13.24 -4.69
CA PRO A 66 -18.53 14.62 -4.88
C PRO A 66 -19.99 14.73 -5.32
N ILE A 67 -20.43 13.84 -6.21
CA ILE A 67 -21.80 13.84 -6.72
C ILE A 67 -22.78 13.40 -5.64
N LEU A 68 -22.43 12.42 -4.83
CA LEU A 68 -23.22 12.00 -3.67
C LEU A 68 -23.39 13.14 -2.66
N ALA A 69 -22.33 13.87 -2.35
CA ALA A 69 -22.36 15.01 -1.46
C ALA A 69 -23.29 16.11 -2.00
N GLU A 70 -23.26 16.38 -3.30
CA GLU A 70 -24.16 17.32 -3.98
C GLU A 70 -25.63 16.89 -3.86
N TYR A 71 -25.94 15.62 -4.12
CA TYR A 71 -27.30 15.08 -3.95
C TYR A 71 -27.78 15.19 -2.50
N LYS A 72 -26.93 14.83 -1.55
CA LYS A 72 -27.27 14.92 -0.13
C LYS A 72 -27.59 16.34 0.31
N SER A 73 -26.83 17.34 -0.15
CA SER A 73 -26.97 18.72 0.28
C SER A 73 -28.06 19.49 -0.46
N LYS A 74 -28.32 19.17 -1.73
CA LYS A 74 -29.16 19.97 -2.63
C LYS A 74 -30.46 19.28 -3.07
N GLN A 75 -30.47 17.95 -3.22
CA GLN A 75 -31.57 17.21 -3.84
C GLN A 75 -32.50 16.52 -2.83
N GLY A 76 -32.12 16.44 -1.57
CA GLY A 76 -32.89 15.79 -0.52
C GLY A 76 -32.66 14.26 -0.43
N GLU A 77 -33.23 13.66 0.61
CA GLU A 77 -32.95 12.25 0.97
C GLU A 77 -33.51 11.26 -0.05
N ASP A 78 -34.74 11.49 -0.53
CA ASP A 78 -35.37 10.57 -1.49
C ASP A 78 -34.65 10.54 -2.84
N ALA A 79 -34.27 11.69 -3.36
CA ALA A 79 -33.49 11.80 -4.60
C ALA A 79 -32.10 11.15 -4.42
N THR A 80 -31.49 11.28 -3.28
CA THR A 80 -30.20 10.64 -2.95
C THR A 80 -30.33 9.12 -2.92
N ARG A 81 -31.40 8.58 -2.32
CA ARG A 81 -31.68 7.12 -2.35
C ARG A 81 -31.84 6.59 -3.79
N VAL A 82 -32.57 7.30 -4.62
CA VAL A 82 -32.75 6.92 -6.02
C VAL A 82 -31.40 6.95 -6.77
N PHE A 83 -30.61 7.98 -6.56
CA PHE A 83 -29.25 8.08 -7.12
C PHE A 83 -28.37 6.90 -6.70
N VAL A 84 -28.30 6.61 -5.41
CA VAL A 84 -27.53 5.47 -4.86
C VAL A 84 -28.02 4.15 -5.44
N SER A 85 -29.34 3.98 -5.58
CA SER A 85 -29.96 2.81 -6.19
C SER A 85 -29.47 2.57 -7.63
N TYR A 86 -29.46 3.62 -8.46
CA TYR A 86 -29.02 3.52 -9.85
C TYR A 86 -27.52 3.36 -10.00
N VAL A 87 -26.71 4.03 -9.18
CA VAL A 87 -25.25 3.88 -9.17
C VAL A 87 -24.87 2.46 -8.72
N SER A 88 -25.45 1.97 -7.64
CA SER A 88 -25.19 0.60 -7.16
C SER A 88 -25.64 -0.46 -8.16
N GLY A 89 -26.73 -0.25 -8.84
CA GLY A 89 -27.21 -1.14 -9.90
C GLY A 89 -26.27 -1.23 -11.09
N LEU A 90 -25.81 -0.08 -11.60
CA LEU A 90 -24.83 -0.04 -12.70
C LEU A 90 -23.48 -0.63 -12.29
N LEU A 91 -23.01 -0.31 -11.10
CA LEU A 91 -21.76 -0.86 -10.56
C LEU A 91 -21.85 -2.38 -10.40
N THR A 92 -22.93 -2.89 -9.83
CA THR A 92 -23.18 -4.32 -9.68
C THR A 92 -23.21 -5.03 -11.02
N LEU A 93 -23.93 -4.49 -12.00
CA LEU A 93 -24.01 -5.07 -13.33
C LEU A 93 -22.64 -5.10 -14.01
N ALA A 94 -21.94 -3.99 -14.04
CA ALA A 94 -20.62 -3.88 -14.67
C ALA A 94 -19.61 -4.84 -14.04
N LEU A 95 -19.55 -4.89 -12.71
CA LEU A 95 -18.63 -5.76 -11.99
C LEU A 95 -19.04 -7.24 -12.03
N ALA A 96 -20.34 -7.55 -12.10
CA ALA A 96 -20.78 -8.92 -12.32
C ALA A 96 -20.34 -9.43 -13.71
N VAL A 97 -20.45 -8.60 -14.74
CA VAL A 97 -19.96 -8.93 -16.07
C VAL A 97 -18.44 -9.12 -16.07
N VAL A 98 -17.69 -8.21 -15.44
CA VAL A 98 -16.24 -8.32 -15.32
C VAL A 98 -15.83 -9.57 -14.53
N THR A 99 -16.53 -9.88 -13.45
CA THR A 99 -16.28 -11.06 -12.62
C THR A 99 -16.50 -12.35 -13.40
N VAL A 100 -17.61 -12.48 -14.09
CA VAL A 100 -17.91 -13.68 -14.89
C VAL A 100 -16.92 -13.80 -16.05
N ALA A 101 -16.65 -12.72 -16.75
CA ALA A 101 -15.66 -12.70 -17.83
C ALA A 101 -14.26 -13.08 -17.33
N GLY A 102 -13.84 -12.55 -16.18
CA GLY A 102 -12.55 -12.86 -15.58
C GLY A 102 -12.45 -14.30 -15.09
N MET A 103 -13.51 -14.88 -14.54
CA MET A 103 -13.55 -16.28 -14.15
C MET A 103 -13.47 -17.23 -15.35
N LEU A 104 -14.19 -16.94 -16.42
CA LEU A 104 -14.16 -17.73 -17.65
C LEU A 104 -12.83 -17.58 -18.38
N ALA A 105 -12.23 -16.41 -18.36
CA ALA A 105 -10.98 -16.09 -19.03
C ALA A 105 -9.76 -16.24 -18.11
N ALA A 106 -9.88 -16.83 -16.91
CA ALA A 106 -8.79 -16.93 -15.94
C ALA A 106 -7.47 -17.48 -16.52
N PRO A 107 -7.45 -18.57 -17.32
CA PRO A 107 -6.20 -19.03 -17.93
C PRO A 107 -5.55 -17.98 -18.84
N TRP A 108 -6.33 -17.24 -19.60
CA TRP A 108 -5.84 -16.17 -20.49
C TRP A 108 -5.29 -14.99 -19.69
N VAL A 109 -5.98 -14.64 -18.61
CA VAL A 109 -5.54 -13.56 -17.70
C VAL A 109 -4.18 -13.92 -17.08
N ILE A 110 -3.99 -15.14 -16.62
CA ILE A 110 -2.69 -15.62 -16.10
C ILE A 110 -1.63 -15.64 -17.19
N MET A 111 -1.97 -16.04 -18.40
CA MET A 111 -1.04 -16.03 -19.53
C MET A 111 -0.51 -14.62 -19.84
N VAL A 112 -1.33 -13.60 -19.67
CA VAL A 112 -0.94 -12.20 -19.88
C VAL A 112 -0.17 -11.63 -18.68
N THR A 113 -0.57 -11.94 -17.46
CA THR A 113 -0.03 -11.31 -16.24
C THR A 113 1.12 -12.07 -15.59
N ALA A 114 1.19 -13.38 -15.81
CA ALA A 114 2.27 -14.24 -15.31
C ALA A 114 2.63 -15.32 -16.33
N PRO A 115 3.13 -14.93 -17.52
CA PRO A 115 3.37 -15.87 -18.63
C PRO A 115 4.42 -16.92 -18.29
N GLY A 116 5.37 -16.62 -17.42
CA GLY A 116 6.37 -17.59 -16.97
C GLY A 116 5.81 -18.78 -16.20
N PHE A 117 4.60 -18.65 -15.63
CA PHE A 117 3.94 -19.77 -14.97
C PHE A 117 3.45 -20.85 -15.95
N ALA A 118 3.31 -20.53 -17.22
CA ALA A 118 2.97 -21.49 -18.26
C ALA A 118 4.06 -22.55 -18.52
N ASP A 119 5.29 -22.28 -18.10
CA ASP A 119 6.40 -23.23 -18.22
C ASP A 119 6.22 -24.45 -17.29
N THR A 120 5.41 -24.33 -16.25
CA THR A 120 5.04 -25.41 -15.33
C THR A 120 3.53 -25.60 -15.37
N ALA A 121 3.06 -26.71 -15.93
CA ALA A 121 1.63 -26.97 -16.12
C ALA A 121 0.84 -26.95 -14.79
N ASP A 122 1.39 -27.53 -13.73
CA ASP A 122 0.74 -27.58 -12.41
C ASP A 122 0.59 -26.19 -11.79
N LYS A 123 1.62 -25.36 -11.90
CA LYS A 123 1.62 -23.98 -11.39
C LYS A 123 0.61 -23.10 -12.14
N PHE A 124 0.57 -23.23 -13.46
CA PHE A 124 -0.39 -22.50 -14.29
C PHE A 124 -1.83 -22.90 -13.99
N ALA A 125 -2.09 -24.20 -13.89
CA ALA A 125 -3.43 -24.73 -13.57
C ALA A 125 -3.89 -24.27 -12.18
N LEU A 126 -3.01 -24.34 -11.18
CA LEU A 126 -3.31 -23.91 -9.82
C LEU A 126 -3.57 -22.41 -9.76
N THR A 127 -2.75 -21.60 -10.41
CA THR A 127 -2.94 -20.14 -10.43
C THR A 127 -4.26 -19.77 -11.09
N SER A 128 -4.63 -20.41 -12.19
CA SER A 128 -5.91 -20.21 -12.88
C SER A 128 -7.09 -20.59 -11.99
N GLN A 129 -7.01 -21.70 -11.26
CA GLN A 129 -8.05 -22.14 -10.33
C GLN A 129 -8.19 -21.16 -9.16
N LEU A 130 -7.08 -20.73 -8.58
CA LEU A 130 -7.09 -19.74 -7.50
C LEU A 130 -7.70 -18.41 -7.96
N LEU A 131 -7.37 -17.97 -9.18
CA LEU A 131 -7.93 -16.74 -9.75
C LEU A 131 -9.45 -16.83 -9.92
N LYS A 132 -9.97 -17.96 -10.39
CA LYS A 132 -11.41 -18.20 -10.50
C LYS A 132 -12.12 -18.05 -9.14
N ILE A 133 -11.50 -18.50 -8.07
CA ILE A 133 -12.06 -18.42 -6.71
C ILE A 133 -11.96 -17.00 -6.16
N THR A 134 -10.85 -16.31 -6.40
CA THR A 134 -10.61 -14.95 -5.85
C THR A 134 -11.29 -13.85 -6.67
N PHE A 135 -11.57 -14.06 -7.94
CA PHE A 135 -12.09 -13.02 -8.83
C PHE A 135 -13.39 -12.37 -8.37
N PRO A 136 -14.37 -13.10 -7.79
CA PRO A 136 -15.57 -12.49 -7.21
C PRO A 136 -15.31 -11.43 -6.14
N TYR A 137 -14.13 -11.44 -5.54
CA TYR A 137 -13.73 -10.43 -4.56
C TYR A 137 -13.82 -8.99 -5.11
N ILE A 138 -13.56 -8.78 -6.41
CA ILE A 138 -13.66 -7.44 -7.00
C ILE A 138 -15.08 -6.86 -6.90
N LEU A 139 -16.09 -7.68 -7.15
CA LEU A 139 -17.50 -7.26 -7.00
C LEU A 139 -17.83 -6.93 -5.54
N LEU A 140 -17.47 -7.84 -4.64
CA LEU A 140 -17.78 -7.72 -3.21
C LEU A 140 -17.11 -6.51 -2.58
N ILE A 141 -15.82 -6.33 -2.82
CA ILE A 141 -15.06 -5.22 -2.24
C ILE A 141 -15.42 -3.87 -2.86
N SER A 142 -15.79 -3.85 -4.13
CA SER A 142 -16.24 -2.61 -4.79
C SER A 142 -17.59 -2.16 -4.24
N LEU A 143 -18.52 -3.06 -3.99
CA LEU A 143 -19.77 -2.75 -3.31
C LEU A 143 -19.53 -2.33 -1.85
N ALA A 144 -18.61 -2.98 -1.15
CA ALA A 144 -18.21 -2.57 0.19
C ALA A 144 -17.60 -1.16 0.19
N SER A 145 -16.84 -0.81 -0.82
CA SER A 145 -16.27 0.55 -0.99
C SER A 145 -17.35 1.59 -1.30
N LEU A 146 -18.34 1.24 -2.11
CA LEU A 146 -19.52 2.09 -2.34
C LEU A 146 -20.25 2.38 -1.03
N VAL A 147 -20.56 1.36 -0.27
CA VAL A 147 -21.22 1.48 1.05
C VAL A 147 -20.35 2.30 2.01
N GLY A 148 -19.05 2.05 2.03
CA GLY A 148 -18.10 2.81 2.83
C GLY A 148 -18.06 4.29 2.47
N ALA A 149 -18.10 4.61 1.18
CA ALA A 149 -18.17 6.00 0.70
C ALA A 149 -19.44 6.71 1.15
N ILE A 150 -20.58 6.01 1.14
CA ILE A 150 -21.85 6.53 1.65
C ILE A 150 -21.75 6.77 3.16
N LEU A 151 -21.25 5.80 3.92
CA LEU A 151 -21.08 5.92 5.38
C LEU A 151 -20.15 7.08 5.75
N ASN A 152 -19.06 7.26 5.01
CA ASN A 152 -18.15 8.41 5.19
C ASN A 152 -18.85 9.75 4.94
N THR A 153 -19.69 9.82 3.92
CA THR A 153 -20.47 11.04 3.61
C THR A 153 -21.47 11.38 4.72
N TRP A 154 -21.95 10.39 5.47
CA TRP A 154 -22.80 10.56 6.67
C TRP A 154 -21.99 10.60 7.99
N ASN A 155 -20.68 10.85 7.92
CA ASN A 155 -19.77 10.96 9.07
C ASN A 155 -19.66 9.68 9.93
N ARG A 156 -19.86 8.53 9.33
CA ARG A 156 -19.69 7.21 9.97
C ARG A 156 -18.34 6.60 9.58
N PHE A 157 -17.25 7.27 9.92
CA PHE A 157 -15.91 6.94 9.43
C PHE A 157 -15.31 5.65 10.02
N SER A 158 -15.66 5.30 11.24
CA SER A 158 -15.07 4.13 11.93
C SER A 158 -15.47 2.81 11.30
N ILE A 159 -16.65 2.73 10.73
CA ILE A 159 -17.20 1.49 10.17
C ILE A 159 -16.44 1.06 8.91
N PRO A 160 -16.27 1.90 7.87
CA PRO A 160 -15.43 1.55 6.73
C PRO A 160 -13.96 1.34 7.09
N ALA A 161 -13.44 2.06 8.09
CA ALA A 161 -12.05 1.93 8.54
C ALA A 161 -11.78 0.57 9.19
N PHE A 162 -12.78 -0.02 9.84
CA PHE A 162 -12.67 -1.36 10.43
C PHE A 162 -12.85 -2.49 9.41
N ALA A 163 -13.59 -2.28 8.33
CA ALA A 163 -13.95 -3.33 7.36
C ALA A 163 -12.75 -4.15 6.84
N PRO A 164 -11.58 -3.57 6.49
CA PRO A 164 -10.43 -4.35 6.03
C PRO A 164 -9.93 -5.39 7.04
N THR A 165 -10.17 -5.18 8.32
CA THR A 165 -9.84 -6.14 9.40
C THR A 165 -10.53 -7.49 9.18
N LEU A 166 -11.73 -7.49 8.61
CA LEU A 166 -12.51 -8.71 8.36
C LEU A 166 -11.86 -9.61 7.31
N LEU A 167 -11.22 -9.06 6.30
CA LEU A 167 -10.43 -9.84 5.34
C LEU A 167 -9.27 -10.53 6.04
N ASN A 168 -8.55 -9.83 6.90
CA ASN A 168 -7.43 -10.37 7.65
C ASN A 168 -7.88 -11.49 8.59
N ILE A 169 -8.98 -11.30 9.29
CA ILE A 169 -9.58 -12.32 10.16
C ILE A 169 -9.99 -13.55 9.35
N SER A 170 -10.63 -13.38 8.20
CA SER A 170 -11.01 -14.47 7.31
C SER A 170 -9.80 -15.27 6.85
N MET A 171 -8.74 -14.61 6.39
CA MET A 171 -7.53 -15.28 5.92
C MET A 171 -6.81 -16.02 7.05
N ILE A 172 -6.72 -15.44 8.24
CA ILE A 172 -6.12 -16.09 9.41
C ILE A 172 -6.95 -17.32 9.80
N GLY A 173 -8.27 -17.20 9.88
CA GLY A 173 -9.16 -18.30 10.24
C GLY A 173 -9.08 -19.47 9.25
N PHE A 174 -9.13 -19.19 7.96
CA PHE A 174 -9.00 -20.22 6.92
C PHE A 174 -7.61 -20.85 6.92
N ALA A 175 -6.56 -20.08 7.09
CA ALA A 175 -5.20 -20.61 7.16
C ALA A 175 -4.98 -21.55 8.34
N LEU A 176 -5.51 -21.21 9.52
CA LEU A 176 -5.35 -21.99 10.73
C LEU A 176 -6.27 -23.20 10.81
N PHE A 177 -7.53 -23.08 10.38
CA PHE A 177 -8.56 -24.09 10.65
C PHE A 177 -9.06 -24.81 9.40
N ALA A 178 -9.11 -24.16 8.25
CA ALA A 178 -9.67 -24.73 7.03
C ALA A 178 -8.64 -25.34 6.07
N ALA A 179 -7.39 -24.89 6.12
CA ALA A 179 -6.35 -25.35 5.20
C ALA A 179 -6.17 -26.88 5.11
N PRO A 180 -6.25 -27.65 6.24
CA PRO A 180 -6.12 -29.12 6.16
C PRO A 180 -7.23 -29.83 5.37
N TYR A 181 -8.38 -29.18 5.20
CA TYR A 181 -9.54 -29.75 4.50
C TYR A 181 -9.53 -29.49 3.00
N PHE A 182 -8.59 -28.72 2.49
CA PHE A 182 -8.44 -28.40 1.07
C PHE A 182 -7.24 -29.13 0.46
N ASN A 183 -7.38 -29.51 -0.80
CA ASN A 183 -6.31 -30.14 -1.56
C ASN A 183 -6.13 -29.44 -2.93
N PRO A 184 -5.07 -28.66 -3.15
CA PRO A 184 -4.01 -28.32 -2.18
C PRO A 184 -4.50 -27.36 -1.09
N PRO A 185 -3.83 -27.29 0.09
CA PRO A 185 -4.26 -26.44 1.20
C PRO A 185 -4.37 -24.96 0.88
N VAL A 186 -3.61 -24.46 -0.08
CA VAL A 186 -3.61 -23.05 -0.50
C VAL A 186 -4.96 -22.58 -1.06
N LEU A 187 -5.82 -23.50 -1.52
CA LEU A 187 -7.18 -23.16 -1.94
C LEU A 187 -7.99 -22.52 -0.80
N ALA A 188 -7.70 -22.86 0.45
CA ALA A 188 -8.32 -22.23 1.60
C ALA A 188 -8.09 -20.72 1.63
N LEU A 189 -6.91 -20.25 1.25
CA LEU A 189 -6.62 -18.81 1.17
C LEU A 189 -7.45 -18.09 0.11
N ALA A 190 -7.64 -18.70 -1.03
CA ALA A 190 -8.47 -18.14 -2.10
C ALA A 190 -9.95 -18.01 -1.64
N TRP A 191 -10.48 -19.04 -1.02
CA TRP A 191 -11.83 -18.97 -0.42
C TRP A 191 -11.91 -17.96 0.72
N ALA A 192 -10.86 -17.80 1.50
CA ALA A 192 -10.77 -16.80 2.56
C ALA A 192 -10.90 -15.37 1.98
N VAL A 193 -10.32 -15.10 0.83
CA VAL A 193 -10.43 -13.80 0.16
C VAL A 193 -11.89 -13.51 -0.21
N THR A 194 -12.57 -14.46 -0.82
CA THR A 194 -13.98 -14.31 -1.21
C THR A 194 -14.89 -14.16 0.00
N VAL A 195 -14.71 -15.00 1.01
CA VAL A 195 -15.47 -14.90 2.29
C VAL A 195 -15.18 -13.57 2.99
N GLY A 196 -13.92 -13.12 2.98
CA GLY A 196 -13.53 -11.81 3.52
C GLY A 196 -14.24 -10.66 2.82
N GLY A 197 -14.39 -10.72 1.51
CA GLY A 197 -15.18 -9.76 0.74
C GLY A 197 -16.64 -9.74 1.14
N ILE A 198 -17.25 -10.90 1.31
CA ILE A 198 -18.64 -11.05 1.78
C ILE A 198 -18.79 -10.44 3.18
N LEU A 199 -17.88 -10.73 4.10
CA LEU A 199 -17.90 -10.21 5.46
C LEU A 199 -17.79 -8.69 5.49
N GLN A 200 -16.90 -8.12 4.68
CA GLN A 200 -16.73 -6.66 4.59
C GLN A 200 -18.00 -5.97 4.11
N LEU A 201 -18.67 -6.53 3.12
CA LEU A 201 -19.93 -5.99 2.61
C LEU A 201 -21.05 -6.14 3.64
N VAL A 202 -21.28 -7.35 4.13
CA VAL A 202 -22.38 -7.68 5.07
C VAL A 202 -22.25 -6.90 6.38
N TYR A 203 -21.03 -6.72 6.88
CA TYR A 203 -20.78 -5.95 8.11
C TYR A 203 -21.28 -4.50 8.01
N GLN A 204 -21.16 -3.89 6.83
CA GLN A 204 -21.52 -2.49 6.62
C GLN A 204 -23.02 -2.27 6.37
N LEU A 205 -23.73 -3.28 5.88
CA LEU A 205 -25.15 -3.15 5.50
C LEU A 205 -26.07 -2.71 6.65
N PRO A 206 -25.99 -3.25 7.89
CA PRO A 206 -26.80 -2.77 9.00
C PRO A 206 -26.57 -1.30 9.34
N HIS A 207 -25.35 -0.84 9.22
CA HIS A 207 -25.01 0.56 9.45
C HIS A 207 -25.54 1.47 8.35
N LEU A 208 -25.56 0.98 7.11
CA LEU A 208 -26.16 1.67 5.98
C LEU A 208 -27.70 1.82 6.18
N LYS A 209 -28.34 0.77 6.69
CA LYS A 209 -29.78 0.80 7.04
C LYS A 209 -30.08 1.85 8.11
N LYS A 210 -29.22 2.01 9.11
CA LYS A 210 -29.41 2.98 10.20
C LYS A 210 -29.42 4.43 9.71
N ILE A 211 -28.69 4.75 8.64
CA ILE A 211 -28.70 6.08 8.04
C ILE A 211 -29.76 6.24 6.95
N GLY A 212 -30.56 5.22 6.68
CA GLY A 212 -31.64 5.25 5.73
C GLY A 212 -31.23 5.17 4.26
N MET A 213 -30.00 4.74 3.98
CA MET A 213 -29.44 4.63 2.62
C MET A 213 -29.33 3.19 2.10
N LEU A 214 -29.89 2.22 2.81
CA LEU A 214 -29.97 0.84 2.32
C LEU A 214 -31.08 0.74 1.27
N VAL A 215 -30.67 0.67 0.01
CA VAL A 215 -31.57 0.61 -1.15
C VAL A 215 -31.24 -0.58 -2.02
N LEU A 216 -32.25 -1.13 -2.69
CA LEU A 216 -32.04 -2.18 -3.68
C LEU A 216 -31.39 -1.60 -4.95
N PRO A 217 -30.34 -2.25 -5.48
CA PRO A 217 -29.76 -1.86 -6.74
C PRO A 217 -30.78 -1.90 -7.88
N ARG A 218 -30.85 -0.84 -8.68
CA ARG A 218 -31.69 -0.75 -9.86
C ARG A 218 -30.86 -0.35 -11.07
N ILE A 219 -31.25 -0.82 -12.23
CA ILE A 219 -30.55 -0.50 -13.48
C ILE A 219 -31.33 0.56 -14.24
N ASN A 220 -30.67 1.70 -14.47
CA ASN A 220 -31.19 2.77 -15.34
C ASN A 220 -30.02 3.44 -16.05
N PHE A 221 -29.89 3.17 -17.34
CA PHE A 221 -28.82 3.75 -18.16
C PHE A 221 -29.08 5.21 -18.57
N HIS A 222 -30.24 5.75 -18.25
CA HIS A 222 -30.65 7.10 -18.63
C HIS A 222 -30.66 8.09 -17.45
N ASP A 223 -30.37 7.63 -16.24
CA ASP A 223 -30.31 8.52 -15.09
C ASP A 223 -29.14 9.51 -15.21
N ALA A 224 -29.42 10.80 -15.11
CA ALA A 224 -28.42 11.86 -15.29
C ALA A 224 -27.30 11.79 -14.26
N GLY A 225 -27.62 11.52 -12.99
CA GLY A 225 -26.65 11.43 -11.92
C GLY A 225 -25.73 10.22 -12.06
N ALA A 226 -26.29 9.05 -12.34
CA ALA A 226 -25.51 7.83 -12.56
C ALA A 226 -24.61 7.95 -13.80
N MET A 227 -25.10 8.50 -14.90
CA MET A 227 -24.31 8.73 -16.11
C MET A 227 -23.19 9.75 -15.89
N ARG A 228 -23.42 10.73 -15.05
CA ARG A 228 -22.41 11.71 -14.64
C ARG A 228 -21.24 11.04 -13.90
N VAL A 229 -21.53 10.08 -13.03
CA VAL A 229 -20.50 9.27 -12.36
C VAL A 229 -19.69 8.47 -13.40
N VAL A 230 -20.35 7.78 -14.31
CA VAL A 230 -19.70 6.98 -15.36
C VAL A 230 -18.80 7.84 -16.25
N LYS A 231 -19.26 9.01 -16.68
CA LYS A 231 -18.45 9.92 -17.50
C LYS A 231 -17.20 10.43 -16.77
N GLN A 232 -17.29 10.67 -15.47
CA GLN A 232 -16.14 11.14 -14.67
C GLN A 232 -15.17 10.02 -14.33
N MET A 233 -15.61 8.77 -14.33
CA MET A 233 -14.74 7.61 -14.10
C MET A 233 -13.73 7.39 -15.23
N GLY A 234 -14.07 7.67 -16.48
CA GLY A 234 -13.20 7.42 -17.62
C GLY A 234 -11.80 8.05 -17.46
N PRO A 235 -11.69 9.38 -17.32
CA PRO A 235 -10.42 10.05 -17.09
C PRO A 235 -9.71 9.60 -15.80
N ALA A 236 -10.47 9.34 -14.74
CA ALA A 236 -9.92 8.87 -13.46
C ALA A 236 -9.30 7.47 -13.56
N ILE A 237 -9.90 6.56 -14.34
CA ILE A 237 -9.33 5.24 -14.63
C ILE A 237 -7.96 5.39 -15.28
N LEU A 238 -7.83 6.24 -16.29
CA LEU A 238 -6.56 6.46 -16.97
C LEU A 238 -5.48 6.97 -16.01
N GLY A 239 -5.82 7.95 -15.16
CA GLY A 239 -4.88 8.51 -14.20
C GLY A 239 -4.39 7.50 -13.16
N VAL A 240 -5.28 6.66 -12.64
CA VAL A 240 -4.94 5.64 -11.64
C VAL A 240 -4.21 4.46 -12.27
N SER A 241 -4.56 4.09 -13.50
CA SER A 241 -4.00 2.92 -14.18
C SER A 241 -2.49 3.03 -14.39
N VAL A 242 -1.95 4.22 -14.66
CA VAL A 242 -0.51 4.42 -14.88
C VAL A 242 0.32 3.91 -13.70
N SER A 243 -0.13 4.20 -12.48
CA SER A 243 0.57 3.75 -11.27
C SER A 243 0.50 2.23 -11.05
N GLN A 244 -0.51 1.56 -11.62
CA GLN A 244 -0.74 0.13 -11.45
C GLN A 244 -0.10 -0.73 -12.56
N ILE A 245 0.16 -0.18 -13.73
CA ILE A 245 0.79 -0.90 -14.85
C ILE A 245 2.17 -1.44 -14.46
N SER A 246 2.94 -0.68 -13.71
CA SER A 246 4.26 -1.11 -13.23
C SER A 246 4.19 -2.40 -12.39
N LEU A 247 3.17 -2.55 -11.56
CA LEU A 247 2.96 -3.75 -10.74
C LEU A 247 2.66 -4.99 -11.60
N ILE A 248 1.90 -4.83 -12.66
CA ILE A 248 1.62 -5.90 -13.62
C ILE A 248 2.90 -6.33 -14.32
N ILE A 249 3.68 -5.38 -14.84
CA ILE A 249 4.91 -5.68 -15.56
C ILE A 249 5.93 -6.34 -14.64
N ASN A 250 6.07 -5.90 -13.40
CA ASN A 250 6.94 -6.55 -12.42
C ASN A 250 6.49 -7.99 -12.13
N THR A 251 5.21 -8.26 -12.09
CA THR A 251 4.66 -9.62 -11.94
C THR A 251 5.01 -10.48 -13.15
N ILE A 252 4.96 -9.94 -14.36
CA ILE A 252 5.39 -10.62 -15.59
C ILE A 252 6.86 -11.05 -15.47
N PHE A 253 7.74 -10.12 -15.11
CA PHE A 253 9.16 -10.43 -14.90
C PHE A 253 9.37 -11.49 -13.82
N ALA A 254 8.71 -11.34 -12.67
CA ALA A 254 8.84 -12.27 -11.55
C ALA A 254 8.36 -13.68 -11.90
N SER A 255 7.40 -13.83 -12.80
CA SER A 255 6.86 -15.12 -13.21
C SER A 255 7.88 -16.01 -13.90
N PHE A 256 8.92 -15.43 -14.53
CA PHE A 256 9.99 -16.16 -15.19
C PHE A 256 11.11 -16.61 -14.23
N LEU A 257 11.09 -16.14 -12.99
CA LEU A 257 12.10 -16.50 -11.99
C LEU A 257 11.75 -17.82 -11.29
N ALA A 258 12.70 -18.32 -10.48
CA ALA A 258 12.51 -19.54 -9.71
C ALA A 258 11.26 -19.46 -8.81
N SER A 259 10.62 -20.60 -8.58
CA SER A 259 9.50 -20.71 -7.64
C SER A 259 9.90 -20.24 -6.25
N GLY A 260 9.06 -19.43 -5.65
CA GLY A 260 9.32 -18.71 -4.40
C GLY A 260 9.64 -17.23 -4.60
N SER A 261 10.09 -16.82 -5.79
CA SER A 261 10.51 -15.43 -6.07
C SER A 261 9.39 -14.43 -5.83
N VAL A 262 8.17 -14.71 -6.29
CA VAL A 262 7.01 -13.86 -6.07
C VAL A 262 6.71 -13.75 -4.56
N SER A 263 6.77 -14.87 -3.83
CA SER A 263 6.53 -14.93 -2.40
C SER A 263 7.59 -14.17 -1.61
N TRP A 264 8.87 -14.35 -1.94
CA TRP A 264 9.97 -13.64 -1.26
C TRP A 264 9.86 -12.12 -1.44
N MET A 265 9.54 -11.67 -2.65
CA MET A 265 9.30 -10.25 -2.92
C MET A 265 8.08 -9.74 -2.16
N TYR A 266 7.02 -10.52 -2.08
CA TYR A 266 5.82 -10.15 -1.35
C TYR A 266 6.10 -9.92 0.15
N TYR A 267 6.78 -10.85 0.80
CA TYR A 267 7.11 -10.72 2.23
C TYR A 267 8.09 -9.57 2.49
N ALA A 268 9.06 -9.36 1.61
CA ALA A 268 9.98 -8.23 1.71
C ALA A 268 9.26 -6.89 1.56
N ASP A 269 8.34 -6.80 0.60
CA ASP A 269 7.53 -5.61 0.37
C ASP A 269 6.66 -5.27 1.60
N ARG A 270 6.12 -6.29 2.29
CA ARG A 270 5.36 -6.09 3.52
C ARG A 270 6.19 -5.45 4.65
N LEU A 271 7.44 -5.86 4.79
CA LEU A 271 8.35 -5.26 5.77
C LEU A 271 8.70 -3.82 5.41
N MET A 272 8.92 -3.53 4.13
CA MET A 272 9.20 -2.18 3.64
C MET A 272 7.99 -1.25 3.76
N GLU A 273 6.79 -1.75 3.53
CA GLU A 273 5.56 -0.94 3.60
C GLU A 273 5.30 -0.38 5.00
N PHE A 274 5.78 -1.01 6.05
CA PHE A 274 5.51 -0.55 7.42
C PHE A 274 6.03 0.88 7.64
N PRO A 275 7.33 1.20 7.50
CA PRO A 275 7.81 2.57 7.65
C PRO A 275 7.26 3.50 6.56
N SER A 276 7.17 3.05 5.33
CA SER A 276 6.63 3.84 4.21
C SER A 276 5.16 4.24 4.42
N GLY A 277 4.36 3.30 4.91
CA GLY A 277 2.94 3.54 5.17
C GLY A 277 2.69 4.50 6.33
N VAL A 278 3.38 4.30 7.45
CA VAL A 278 3.21 5.15 8.64
C VAL A 278 3.65 6.58 8.36
N LEU A 279 4.87 6.76 7.84
CA LEU A 279 5.44 8.09 7.60
C LEU A 279 4.76 8.80 6.42
N GLY A 280 4.54 8.08 5.33
CA GLY A 280 3.99 8.67 4.11
C GLY A 280 2.53 9.11 4.27
N VAL A 281 1.72 8.33 4.96
CA VAL A 281 0.31 8.70 5.21
C VAL A 281 0.23 9.91 6.14
N ALA A 282 1.00 9.91 7.23
CA ALA A 282 1.01 11.03 8.17
C ALA A 282 1.41 12.34 7.47
N LEU A 283 2.50 12.32 6.70
CA LEU A 283 2.98 13.51 5.98
C LEU A 283 1.98 13.97 4.90
N GLY A 284 1.46 13.04 4.09
CA GLY A 284 0.51 13.37 3.03
C GLY A 284 -0.79 13.97 3.56
N THR A 285 -1.29 13.44 4.68
CA THR A 285 -2.53 13.93 5.30
C THR A 285 -2.40 15.37 5.83
N ILE A 286 -1.22 15.74 6.31
CA ILE A 286 -0.96 17.07 6.86
C ILE A 286 -0.58 18.06 5.76
N LEU A 287 0.29 17.66 4.84
CA LEU A 287 0.89 18.56 3.86
C LEU A 287 -0.08 19.05 2.79
N LEU A 288 -0.86 18.18 2.20
CA LEU A 288 -1.70 18.55 1.05
C LEU A 288 -2.72 19.64 1.38
N PRO A 289 -3.51 19.56 2.48
CA PRO A 289 -4.42 20.64 2.85
C PRO A 289 -3.70 21.96 3.18
N SER A 290 -2.57 21.86 3.89
CA SER A 290 -1.80 23.05 4.29
C SER A 290 -1.15 23.74 3.10
N LEU A 291 -0.59 22.98 2.15
CA LEU A 291 -0.04 23.52 0.91
C LEU A 291 -1.12 24.14 0.03
N SER A 292 -2.29 23.50 -0.06
CA SER A 292 -3.43 24.02 -0.82
C SER A 292 -3.92 25.36 -0.28
N LYS A 293 -3.99 25.47 1.05
CA LYS A 293 -4.37 26.72 1.74
C LYS A 293 -3.34 27.83 1.47
N SER A 294 -2.05 27.52 1.58
CA SER A 294 -0.98 28.48 1.30
C SER A 294 -0.96 28.94 -0.15
N PHE A 295 -1.18 28.02 -1.07
CA PHE A 295 -1.30 28.34 -2.49
C PHE A 295 -2.50 29.26 -2.80
N ALA A 296 -3.67 28.91 -2.26
CA ALA A 296 -4.90 29.66 -2.47
C ALA A 296 -4.83 31.10 -1.90
N SER A 297 -4.11 31.27 -0.79
CA SER A 297 -3.90 32.59 -0.17
C SER A 297 -2.76 33.40 -0.81
N GLY A 298 -2.05 32.84 -1.77
CA GLY A 298 -0.90 33.48 -2.43
C GLY A 298 0.35 33.61 -1.56
N ASN A 299 0.40 32.90 -0.43
CA ASN A 299 1.54 32.94 0.48
C ASN A 299 2.63 31.96 0.06
N HIS A 300 3.50 32.40 -0.86
CA HIS A 300 4.57 31.57 -1.41
C HIS A 300 5.65 31.24 -0.38
N ASP A 301 5.96 32.15 0.54
CA ASP A 301 6.95 31.90 1.60
C ASP A 301 6.49 30.80 2.55
N GLU A 302 5.22 30.80 2.95
CA GLU A 302 4.66 29.74 3.78
C GLU A 302 4.61 28.40 3.03
N TYR A 303 4.33 28.42 1.75
CA TYR A 303 4.37 27.25 0.88
C TYR A 303 5.77 26.62 0.86
N ASN A 304 6.81 27.43 0.66
CA ASN A 304 8.20 26.98 0.69
C ASN A 304 8.60 26.41 2.07
N ARG A 305 8.18 27.06 3.14
CA ARG A 305 8.48 26.58 4.51
C ARG A 305 7.80 25.24 4.81
N LEU A 306 6.57 25.06 4.35
CA LEU A 306 5.83 23.80 4.52
C LEU A 306 6.50 22.65 3.76
N MET A 307 6.87 22.88 2.50
CA MET A 307 7.59 21.89 1.70
C MET A 307 8.94 21.54 2.30
N ASP A 308 9.70 22.55 2.74
CA ASP A 308 11.00 22.38 3.36
C ASP A 308 10.88 21.59 4.69
N TRP A 309 9.92 21.95 5.51
CA TRP A 309 9.61 21.22 6.74
C TRP A 309 9.25 19.76 6.48
N GLY A 310 8.39 19.51 5.50
CA GLY A 310 8.00 18.17 5.10
C GLY A 310 9.17 17.33 4.61
N LEU A 311 10.06 17.91 3.81
CA LEU A 311 11.28 17.24 3.33
C LEU A 311 12.26 16.96 4.47
N ARG A 312 12.47 17.92 5.38
CA ARG A 312 13.35 17.72 6.54
C ARG A 312 12.81 16.62 7.45
N LEU A 313 11.52 16.62 7.75
CA LEU A 313 10.90 15.58 8.55
C LEU A 313 10.96 14.22 7.88
N CYS A 314 10.77 14.19 6.56
CA CYS A 314 10.89 12.97 5.75
C CYS A 314 12.30 12.38 5.87
N PHE A 315 13.34 13.15 5.63
CA PHE A 315 14.74 12.68 5.73
C PHE A 315 15.10 12.30 7.16
N LEU A 316 14.64 13.06 8.15
CA LEU A 316 14.87 12.77 9.58
C LEU A 316 14.39 11.38 9.97
N LEU A 317 13.27 10.93 9.42
CA LEU A 317 12.63 9.65 9.78
C LEU A 317 12.91 8.55 8.75
N ALA A 318 12.97 8.88 7.47
CA ALA A 318 13.15 7.90 6.40
C ALA A 318 14.59 7.40 6.27
N LEU A 319 15.57 8.27 6.42
CA LEU A 319 16.99 7.88 6.30
C LEU A 319 17.40 6.82 7.33
N PRO A 320 17.14 7.00 8.64
CA PRO A 320 17.44 5.96 9.62
C PRO A 320 16.60 4.70 9.41
N SER A 321 15.34 4.83 8.98
CA SER A 321 14.48 3.69 8.69
C SER A 321 15.02 2.83 7.54
N ALA A 322 15.49 3.46 6.47
CA ALA A 322 16.08 2.76 5.33
C ALA A 322 17.36 2.02 5.71
N VAL A 323 18.25 2.68 6.43
CA VAL A 323 19.52 2.09 6.86
C VAL A 323 19.29 0.97 7.88
N ALA A 324 18.41 1.17 8.86
CA ALA A 324 18.04 0.15 9.84
C ALA A 324 17.38 -1.07 9.18
N LEU A 325 16.51 -0.85 8.21
CA LEU A 325 15.86 -1.93 7.45
C LEU A 325 16.87 -2.78 6.70
N GLY A 326 17.88 -2.15 6.09
CA GLY A 326 18.97 -2.86 5.42
C GLY A 326 19.84 -3.66 6.39
N ILE A 327 20.25 -3.05 7.50
CA ILE A 327 21.10 -3.71 8.52
C ILE A 327 20.34 -4.85 9.22
N LEU A 328 19.07 -4.63 9.55
CA LEU A 328 18.24 -5.60 10.28
C LEU A 328 17.45 -6.53 9.35
N SER A 329 17.72 -6.54 8.06
CA SER A 329 17.00 -7.37 7.08
C SER A 329 16.99 -8.85 7.43
N GLY A 330 18.14 -9.41 7.85
CA GLY A 330 18.24 -10.79 8.33
C GLY A 330 17.45 -11.05 9.60
N PRO A 331 17.73 -10.33 10.70
CA PRO A 331 16.95 -10.45 11.94
C PRO A 331 15.45 -10.28 11.76
N LEU A 332 15.01 -9.33 10.93
CA LEU A 332 13.59 -9.11 10.65
C LEU A 332 12.94 -10.31 9.97
N THR A 333 13.54 -10.81 8.89
CA THR A 333 12.99 -11.94 8.13
C THR A 333 12.98 -13.21 8.97
N VAL A 334 14.04 -13.48 9.70
CA VAL A 334 14.15 -14.67 10.56
C VAL A 334 13.15 -14.60 11.73
N SER A 335 13.11 -13.48 12.43
CA SER A 335 12.28 -13.33 13.64
C SER A 335 10.78 -13.29 13.32
N LEU A 336 10.40 -12.76 12.15
CA LEU A 336 8.99 -12.55 11.80
C LEU A 336 8.43 -13.67 10.93
N PHE A 337 9.23 -14.32 10.09
CA PHE A 337 8.74 -15.27 9.10
C PHE A 337 9.32 -16.68 9.19
N GLN A 338 10.54 -16.86 9.70
CA GLN A 338 11.21 -18.18 9.67
C GLN A 338 10.64 -19.13 10.72
N TYR A 339 9.45 -19.66 10.44
CA TYR A 339 8.75 -20.66 11.26
C TYR A 339 8.06 -21.67 10.33
N GLY A 340 7.87 -22.88 10.82
CA GLY A 340 7.13 -23.90 10.09
C GLY A 340 7.72 -24.19 8.70
N LYS A 341 6.93 -24.00 7.66
CA LYS A 341 7.32 -24.27 6.27
C LYS A 341 8.19 -23.17 5.64
N PHE A 342 8.30 -22.01 6.26
CA PHE A 342 9.19 -20.94 5.79
C PHE A 342 10.62 -21.25 6.26
N THR A 343 11.46 -21.64 5.30
CA THR A 343 12.80 -22.17 5.58
C THR A 343 13.85 -21.07 5.77
N ALA A 344 15.05 -21.46 6.22
CA ALA A 344 16.20 -20.55 6.28
C ALA A 344 16.58 -20.01 4.89
N PHE A 345 16.45 -20.82 3.85
CA PHE A 345 16.65 -20.38 2.46
C PHE A 345 15.63 -19.32 2.05
N ASP A 346 14.36 -19.50 2.40
CA ASP A 346 13.30 -18.51 2.14
C ASP A 346 13.60 -17.20 2.86
N ALA A 347 14.07 -17.26 4.10
CA ALA A 347 14.47 -16.08 4.87
C ALA A 347 15.65 -15.36 4.21
N LEU A 348 16.65 -16.09 3.71
CA LEU A 348 17.79 -15.49 3.01
C LEU A 348 17.36 -14.81 1.70
N MET A 349 16.49 -15.44 0.93
CA MET A 349 15.98 -14.85 -0.32
C MET A 349 15.12 -13.61 -0.06
N THR A 350 14.27 -13.67 0.96
CA THR A 350 13.46 -12.52 1.41
C THR A 350 14.35 -11.37 1.91
N GLN A 351 15.42 -11.69 2.63
CA GLN A 351 16.41 -10.71 3.07
C GLN A 351 17.07 -9.98 1.90
N ARG A 352 17.45 -10.70 0.85
CA ARG A 352 18.04 -10.09 -0.36
C ARG A 352 17.09 -9.10 -1.02
N ALA A 353 15.83 -9.46 -1.14
CA ALA A 353 14.81 -8.57 -1.66
C ALA A 353 14.60 -7.35 -0.75
N LEU A 354 14.61 -7.53 0.56
CA LEU A 354 14.43 -6.46 1.54
C LEU A 354 15.59 -5.46 1.51
N ILE A 355 16.82 -5.93 1.39
CA ILE A 355 17.99 -5.05 1.22
C ILE A 355 17.85 -4.19 -0.04
N ALA A 356 17.43 -4.81 -1.14
CA ALA A 356 17.19 -4.10 -2.39
C ALA A 356 16.08 -3.05 -2.26
N TYR A 357 14.98 -3.37 -1.62
CA TYR A 357 13.90 -2.42 -1.33
C TYR A 357 14.32 -1.28 -0.42
N SER A 358 15.18 -1.54 0.57
CA SER A 358 15.62 -0.54 1.53
C SER A 358 16.36 0.62 0.86
N VAL A 359 17.06 0.36 -0.23
CA VAL A 359 17.73 1.39 -1.03
C VAL A 359 16.76 2.45 -1.54
N GLY A 360 15.55 2.05 -1.88
CA GLY A 360 14.53 2.95 -2.44
C GLY A 360 13.54 3.51 -1.44
N LEU A 361 13.60 3.13 -0.18
CA LEU A 361 12.63 3.55 0.83
C LEU A 361 12.57 5.08 0.98
N ILE A 362 13.70 5.75 0.96
CA ILE A 362 13.78 7.22 1.04
C ILE A 362 13.01 7.84 -0.13
N GLY A 363 13.25 7.36 -1.34
CA GLY A 363 12.55 7.82 -2.54
C GLY A 363 11.04 7.65 -2.45
N LEU A 364 10.56 6.50 -1.96
CA LEU A 364 9.14 6.23 -1.78
C LEU A 364 8.47 7.21 -0.82
N ILE A 365 9.15 7.57 0.26
CA ILE A 365 8.61 8.51 1.25
C ILE A 365 8.70 9.95 0.74
N VAL A 366 9.81 10.32 0.12
CA VAL A 366 10.03 11.67 -0.45
C VAL A 366 8.98 12.00 -1.53
N VAL A 367 8.60 11.05 -2.38
CA VAL A 367 7.55 11.25 -3.37
C VAL A 367 6.24 11.69 -2.72
N LYS A 368 5.91 11.16 -1.55
CA LYS A 368 4.69 11.51 -0.81
C LYS A 368 4.71 12.94 -0.24
N VAL A 369 5.86 13.55 -0.17
CA VAL A 369 6.04 14.98 0.19
C VAL A 369 6.04 15.85 -1.05
N LEU A 370 6.72 15.44 -2.11
CA LEU A 370 6.90 16.25 -3.32
C LEU A 370 5.67 16.26 -4.23
N ALA A 371 4.96 15.14 -4.36
CA ALA A 371 3.76 15.07 -5.19
C ALA A 371 2.65 16.04 -4.75
N PRO A 372 2.35 16.21 -3.45
CA PRO A 372 1.43 17.25 -2.97
C PRO A 372 1.82 18.66 -3.39
N GLY A 373 3.10 18.93 -3.65
CA GLY A 373 3.56 20.21 -4.18
C GLY A 373 2.95 20.57 -5.54
N PHE A 374 2.66 19.57 -6.36
CA PHE A 374 1.94 19.75 -7.62
C PHE A 374 0.43 19.65 -7.43
N TYR A 375 -0.05 18.70 -6.65
CA TYR A 375 -1.49 18.49 -6.44
C TYR A 375 -2.17 19.68 -5.75
N SER A 376 -1.49 20.34 -4.82
CA SER A 376 -1.99 21.55 -4.16
C SER A 376 -2.21 22.71 -5.13
N ARG A 377 -1.54 22.69 -6.27
CA ARG A 377 -1.67 23.66 -7.36
C ARG A 377 -2.58 23.17 -8.48
N GLN A 378 -3.26 22.05 -8.28
CA GLN A 378 -4.13 21.40 -9.26
C GLN A 378 -3.37 20.94 -10.53
N ASP A 379 -2.06 20.80 -10.45
CA ASP A 379 -1.23 20.22 -11.51
C ASP A 379 -1.12 18.72 -11.33
N ILE A 380 -1.94 17.96 -12.04
CA ILE A 380 -1.91 16.50 -12.07
C ILE A 380 -1.03 16.00 -13.24
N LYS A 381 -0.88 16.81 -14.28
CA LYS A 381 -0.18 16.41 -15.51
C LYS A 381 1.31 16.16 -15.28
N THR A 382 1.97 17.01 -14.53
CA THR A 382 3.43 16.92 -14.30
C THR A 382 3.79 15.63 -13.53
N PRO A 383 3.16 15.31 -12.39
CA PRO A 383 3.40 14.03 -11.72
C PRO A 383 3.11 12.80 -12.58
N VAL A 384 2.06 12.84 -13.42
CA VAL A 384 1.72 11.74 -14.33
C VAL A 384 2.78 11.56 -15.42
N LYS A 385 3.27 12.62 -16.01
CA LYS A 385 4.36 12.56 -17.00
C LYS A 385 5.64 11.96 -16.39
N ILE A 386 5.99 12.39 -15.19
CA ILE A 386 7.14 11.87 -14.45
C ILE A 386 6.93 10.38 -14.13
N ALA A 387 5.73 9.98 -13.71
CA ALA A 387 5.39 8.59 -13.46
C ALA A 387 5.54 7.71 -14.71
N ILE A 388 5.16 8.20 -15.87
CA ILE A 388 5.32 7.49 -17.16
C ILE A 388 6.81 7.32 -17.50
N VAL A 389 7.61 8.37 -17.38
CA VAL A 389 9.06 8.30 -17.59
C VAL A 389 9.70 7.31 -16.63
N THR A 390 9.31 7.36 -15.36
CA THR A 390 9.79 6.44 -14.33
C THR A 390 9.39 4.99 -14.64
N LEU A 391 8.17 4.76 -15.11
CA LEU A 391 7.69 3.45 -15.52
C LEU A 391 8.58 2.85 -16.62
N ILE A 392 8.89 3.61 -17.66
CA ILE A 392 9.75 3.17 -18.77
C ILE A 392 11.15 2.84 -18.28
N LEU A 393 11.74 3.71 -17.47
CA LEU A 393 13.09 3.50 -16.92
C LEU A 393 13.13 2.32 -15.96
N THR A 394 12.06 2.06 -15.21
CA THR A 394 11.94 0.86 -14.37
C THR A 394 12.08 -0.43 -15.19
N GLN A 395 11.46 -0.47 -16.36
CA GLN A 395 11.53 -1.67 -17.22
C GLN A 395 12.92 -1.88 -17.79
N LEU A 396 13.62 -0.82 -18.15
CA LEU A 396 15.03 -0.89 -18.57
C LEU A 396 15.92 -1.40 -17.44
N MET A 397 15.71 -0.93 -16.21
CA MET A 397 16.42 -1.43 -15.01
C MET A 397 16.09 -2.90 -14.73
N ASN A 398 14.84 -3.32 -14.89
CA ASN A 398 14.44 -4.72 -14.73
C ASN A 398 15.20 -5.62 -15.70
N LEU A 399 15.30 -5.22 -16.96
CA LEU A 399 16.08 -5.98 -17.97
C LEU A 399 17.56 -6.08 -17.59
N ALA A 400 18.13 -5.03 -17.02
CA ALA A 400 19.54 -4.99 -16.61
C ALA A 400 19.79 -5.84 -15.34
N PHE A 401 18.88 -5.82 -14.37
CA PHE A 401 19.11 -6.42 -13.04
C PHE A 401 18.57 -7.82 -12.86
N ILE A 402 17.61 -8.26 -13.67
CA ILE A 402 16.99 -9.58 -13.50
C ILE A 402 17.99 -10.72 -13.69
N GLY A 403 18.94 -10.57 -14.61
CA GLY A 403 19.98 -11.59 -14.86
C GLY A 403 20.86 -11.82 -13.65
N PRO A 404 21.62 -10.80 -13.18
CA PRO A 404 22.58 -10.98 -12.08
C PRO A 404 21.93 -11.07 -10.70
N LEU A 405 20.81 -10.39 -10.44
CA LEU A 405 20.23 -10.26 -9.10
C LEU A 405 18.90 -11.01 -8.91
N LYS A 406 18.32 -11.54 -9.98
CA LYS A 406 17.05 -12.27 -9.94
C LYS A 406 15.92 -11.46 -9.30
N HIS A 407 15.18 -12.02 -8.33
CA HIS A 407 14.09 -11.32 -7.64
C HIS A 407 14.53 -10.05 -6.91
N ALA A 408 15.73 -10.05 -6.32
CA ALA A 408 16.31 -8.86 -5.70
C ALA A 408 16.56 -7.73 -6.72
N GLY A 409 16.85 -8.07 -7.97
CA GLY A 409 16.97 -7.10 -9.06
C GLY A 409 15.68 -6.37 -9.37
N LEU A 410 14.55 -7.07 -9.34
CA LEU A 410 13.22 -6.45 -9.50
C LEU A 410 12.90 -5.51 -8.33
N SER A 411 13.21 -5.92 -7.11
CA SER A 411 13.06 -5.09 -5.91
C SER A 411 13.94 -3.84 -5.97
N LEU A 412 15.17 -3.99 -6.43
CA LEU A 412 16.10 -2.86 -6.62
C LEU A 412 15.60 -1.89 -7.67
N SER A 413 15.05 -2.38 -8.77
CA SER A 413 14.47 -1.54 -9.83
C SER A 413 13.31 -0.70 -9.29
N ILE A 414 12.43 -1.28 -8.49
CA ILE A 414 11.33 -0.56 -7.84
C ILE A 414 11.88 0.54 -6.92
N GLY A 415 12.88 0.22 -6.12
CA GLY A 415 13.50 1.16 -5.20
C GLY A 415 14.19 2.32 -5.91
N LEU A 416 15.02 2.03 -6.91
CA LEU A 416 15.72 3.05 -7.71
C LEU A 416 14.75 3.89 -8.53
N ALA A 417 13.68 3.29 -9.03
CA ALA A 417 12.61 4.03 -9.71
C ALA A 417 11.91 5.03 -8.78
N ALA A 418 11.69 4.66 -7.53
CA ALA A 418 11.14 5.59 -6.53
C ALA A 418 12.09 6.76 -6.27
N CYS A 419 13.38 6.51 -6.15
CA CYS A 419 14.40 7.55 -6.01
C CYS A 419 14.46 8.46 -7.25
N LEU A 420 14.37 7.89 -8.43
CA LEU A 420 14.32 8.63 -9.70
C LEU A 420 13.06 9.50 -9.80
N ASN A 421 11.92 8.94 -9.45
CA ASN A 421 10.65 9.68 -9.40
C ASN A 421 10.74 10.88 -8.45
N ALA A 422 11.24 10.68 -7.23
CA ALA A 422 11.48 11.75 -6.28
C ALA A 422 12.43 12.83 -6.83
N SER A 423 13.52 12.42 -7.47
CA SER A 423 14.52 13.32 -8.05
C SER A 423 13.93 14.16 -9.19
N LEU A 424 13.13 13.55 -10.06
CA LEU A 424 12.47 14.25 -11.17
C LEU A 424 11.39 15.22 -10.66
N LEU A 425 10.62 14.83 -9.65
CA LEU A 425 9.65 15.74 -9.01
C LEU A 425 10.34 16.94 -8.38
N TYR A 426 11.42 16.72 -7.65
CA TYR A 426 12.21 17.79 -7.05
C TYR A 426 12.81 18.71 -8.11
N TRP A 427 13.43 18.14 -9.14
CA TRP A 427 14.00 18.92 -10.25
C TRP A 427 12.94 19.79 -10.93
N GLN A 428 11.75 19.25 -11.17
CA GLN A 428 10.66 19.97 -11.81
C GLN A 428 10.10 21.09 -10.90
N LEU A 429 9.97 20.84 -9.59
CA LEU A 429 9.58 21.87 -8.62
C LEU A 429 10.57 23.04 -8.61
N ARG A 430 11.87 22.75 -8.69
CA ARG A 430 12.92 23.75 -8.77
C ARG A 430 12.91 24.51 -10.09
N LYS A 431 12.76 23.80 -11.19
CA LYS A 431 12.73 24.40 -12.54
C LYS A 431 11.56 25.36 -12.73
N GLN A 432 10.39 24.99 -12.24
CA GLN A 432 9.18 25.82 -12.31
C GLN A 432 9.14 26.91 -11.23
N LYS A 433 10.17 27.03 -10.41
CA LYS A 433 10.26 27.98 -9.30
C LYS A 433 9.11 27.86 -8.28
N ILE A 434 8.55 26.66 -8.13
CA ILE A 434 7.50 26.34 -7.18
C ILE A 434 8.06 26.24 -5.77
N PHE A 435 9.25 25.65 -5.65
CA PHE A 435 9.90 25.37 -4.38
C PHE A 435 11.34 25.85 -4.38
N THR A 436 11.73 26.53 -3.31
CA THR A 436 13.11 26.89 -3.01
C THR A 436 13.46 26.39 -1.62
N PRO A 437 14.51 25.54 -1.46
CA PRO A 437 14.90 25.04 -0.16
C PRO A 437 15.29 26.17 0.78
N GLN A 438 14.91 26.03 2.06
CA GLN A 438 15.39 26.94 3.10
C GLN A 438 16.89 26.71 3.38
N PRO A 439 17.63 27.71 3.86
CA PRO A 439 19.06 27.55 4.16
C PRO A 439 19.30 26.53 5.29
N GLY A 440 20.50 25.97 5.30
CA GLY A 440 20.95 25.05 6.37
C GLY A 440 20.82 23.57 6.05
N TRP A 441 20.49 23.20 4.82
CA TRP A 441 20.38 21.79 4.43
C TRP A 441 21.67 20.98 4.59
N MET A 442 22.81 21.57 4.25
CA MET A 442 24.10 20.87 4.37
C MET A 442 24.39 20.48 5.84
N ALA A 443 24.23 21.42 6.75
CA ALA A 443 24.40 21.16 8.18
C ALA A 443 23.38 20.12 8.70
N PHE A 444 22.13 20.23 8.25
CA PHE A 444 21.06 19.28 8.60
C PHE A 444 21.41 17.86 8.13
N LEU A 445 21.78 17.69 6.86
CA LEU A 445 22.12 16.37 6.32
C LEU A 445 23.38 15.78 6.96
N LEU A 446 24.40 16.59 7.26
CA LEU A 446 25.61 16.12 7.95
C LEU A 446 25.28 15.60 9.35
N ARG A 447 24.42 16.30 10.09
CA ARG A 447 23.96 15.85 11.41
C ARG A 447 23.18 14.53 11.31
N LEU A 448 22.30 14.39 10.31
CA LEU A 448 21.57 13.16 10.07
C LEU A 448 22.50 11.99 9.75
N VAL A 449 23.50 12.21 8.90
CA VAL A 449 24.47 11.18 8.53
C VAL A 449 25.27 10.73 9.73
N VAL A 450 25.73 11.65 10.57
CA VAL A 450 26.46 11.31 11.82
C VAL A 450 25.57 10.49 12.75
N ALA A 451 24.32 10.90 12.95
CA ALA A 451 23.37 10.18 13.80
C ALA A 451 23.06 8.77 13.25
N VAL A 452 22.92 8.64 11.94
CA VAL A 452 22.71 7.35 11.27
C VAL A 452 23.94 6.45 11.40
N LEU A 453 25.13 6.99 11.28
CA LEU A 453 26.37 6.21 11.47
C LEU A 453 26.50 5.69 12.91
N VAL A 454 26.17 6.50 13.93
CA VAL A 454 26.14 6.08 15.32
C VAL A 454 25.09 4.99 15.54
N MET A 455 23.88 5.18 15.02
CA MET A 455 22.82 4.16 15.07
C MET A 455 23.28 2.86 14.41
N SER A 456 23.89 2.94 13.24
CA SER A 456 24.40 1.78 12.50
C SER A 456 25.48 1.02 13.29
N GLY A 457 26.38 1.74 13.94
CA GLY A 457 27.38 1.18 14.81
C GLY A 457 26.77 0.43 16.01
N VAL A 458 25.76 1.01 16.64
CA VAL A 458 25.01 0.37 17.75
C VAL A 458 24.28 -0.88 17.27
N LEU A 459 23.60 -0.81 16.14
CA LEU A 459 22.88 -1.95 15.58
C LEU A 459 23.83 -3.10 15.21
N LEU A 460 24.91 -2.82 14.50
CA LEU A 460 25.91 -3.82 14.13
C LEU A 460 26.60 -4.42 15.35
N GLY A 461 26.92 -3.60 16.35
CA GLY A 461 27.49 -4.06 17.62
C GLY A 461 26.56 -5.00 18.37
N MET A 462 25.29 -4.67 18.46
CA MET A 462 24.28 -5.53 19.08
C MET A 462 24.07 -6.84 18.33
N LEU A 463 24.05 -6.80 17.00
CA LEU A 463 23.94 -8.01 16.18
C LEU A 463 25.14 -8.94 16.35
N HIS A 464 26.32 -8.37 16.57
CA HIS A 464 27.55 -9.15 16.81
C HIS A 464 27.52 -9.87 18.15
N ILE A 465 26.93 -9.28 19.17
CA ILE A 465 26.84 -9.83 20.53
C ILE A 465 25.68 -10.83 20.65
N MET A 466 24.61 -10.64 19.90
CA MET A 466 23.42 -11.46 19.95
C MET A 466 23.71 -12.89 19.44
N PRO A 467 23.08 -13.92 20.03
CA PRO A 467 23.12 -15.27 19.49
C PRO A 467 22.44 -15.34 18.11
N GLU A 468 22.68 -16.43 17.40
CA GLU A 468 22.05 -16.65 16.09
C GLU A 468 20.53 -16.45 16.15
N TRP A 469 19.99 -15.70 15.19
CA TRP A 469 18.60 -15.29 15.20
C TRP A 469 17.60 -16.43 15.00
N SER A 470 18.02 -17.52 14.39
CA SER A 470 17.21 -18.73 14.24
C SER A 470 16.99 -19.51 15.53
N LEU A 471 17.77 -19.22 16.59
CA LEU A 471 17.65 -19.87 17.89
C LEU A 471 16.50 -19.30 18.73
N GLY A 472 15.87 -20.20 19.46
CA GLY A 472 14.81 -19.85 20.40
C GLY A 472 13.41 -19.86 19.82
N THR A 473 12.44 -19.63 20.68
CA THR A 473 11.02 -19.58 20.35
C THR A 473 10.64 -18.20 19.76
N MET A 474 9.47 -18.12 19.14
CA MET A 474 8.97 -16.87 18.57
C MET A 474 8.94 -15.70 19.56
N PRO A 475 8.43 -15.83 20.80
CA PRO A 475 8.47 -14.72 21.78
C PRO A 475 9.88 -14.25 22.09
N TRP A 476 10.83 -15.16 22.19
CA TRP A 476 12.24 -14.83 22.46
C TRP A 476 12.89 -14.08 21.29
N ARG A 477 12.65 -14.52 20.06
CA ARG A 477 13.14 -13.85 18.86
C ARG A 477 12.57 -12.43 18.74
N LEU A 478 11.27 -12.27 18.97
CA LEU A 478 10.61 -10.97 18.93
C LEU A 478 11.10 -10.03 20.04
N LEU A 479 11.36 -10.56 21.22
CA LEU A 479 11.91 -9.77 22.31
C LEU A 479 13.32 -9.24 21.98
N ARG A 480 14.18 -10.10 21.43
CA ARG A 480 15.52 -9.69 20.98
C ARG A 480 15.45 -8.65 19.86
N LEU A 481 14.58 -8.85 18.89
CA LEU A 481 14.37 -7.90 17.79
C LEU A 481 13.91 -6.55 18.32
N MET A 482 12.96 -6.55 19.23
CA MET A 482 12.46 -5.33 19.87
C MET A 482 13.56 -4.60 20.62
N ALA A 483 14.40 -5.33 21.38
CA ALA A 483 15.54 -4.75 22.10
C ALA A 483 16.53 -4.06 21.15
N VAL A 484 16.87 -4.70 20.04
CA VAL A 484 17.78 -4.14 19.02
C VAL A 484 17.18 -2.90 18.35
N VAL A 485 15.91 -2.97 17.95
CA VAL A 485 15.22 -1.84 17.31
C VAL A 485 15.13 -0.64 18.26
N LEU A 486 14.75 -0.87 19.52
CA LEU A 486 14.67 0.21 20.53
C LEU A 486 16.04 0.81 20.83
N ALA A 487 17.08 -0.01 20.90
CA ALA A 487 18.45 0.49 21.07
C ALA A 487 18.88 1.36 19.88
N GLY A 488 18.56 0.98 18.67
CA GLY A 488 18.82 1.77 17.46
C GLY A 488 18.09 3.11 17.46
N ILE A 489 16.82 3.12 17.82
CA ILE A 489 16.02 4.35 17.94
C ILE A 489 16.60 5.26 19.01
N ALA A 490 16.91 4.71 20.18
CA ALA A 490 17.50 5.48 21.29
C ALA A 490 18.85 6.08 20.90
N ALA A 491 19.72 5.31 20.27
CA ALA A 491 21.03 5.79 19.80
C ALA A 491 20.89 6.91 18.78
N TYR A 492 19.98 6.79 17.81
CA TYR A 492 19.74 7.79 16.79
C TYR A 492 19.27 9.12 17.39
N PHE A 493 18.24 9.09 18.20
CA PHE A 493 17.68 10.31 18.80
C PHE A 493 18.59 10.91 19.87
N ALA A 494 19.33 10.09 20.61
CA ALA A 494 20.32 10.57 21.56
C ALA A 494 21.46 11.34 20.85
N GLU A 495 21.95 10.81 19.74
CA GLU A 495 22.98 11.49 18.95
C GLU A 495 22.45 12.78 18.31
N LEU A 496 21.22 12.79 17.81
CA LEU A 496 20.58 14.03 17.33
C LEU A 496 20.50 15.09 18.44
N ALA A 497 20.15 14.70 19.66
CA ALA A 497 20.10 15.61 20.80
C ALA A 497 21.48 16.18 21.13
N VAL A 498 22.53 15.34 21.11
CA VAL A 498 23.93 15.77 21.31
C VAL A 498 24.36 16.76 20.22
N LEU A 499 23.91 16.56 18.98
CA LEU A 499 24.21 17.44 17.84
C LEU A 499 23.39 18.74 17.84
N GLY A 500 22.53 18.93 18.83
CA GLY A 500 21.78 20.18 19.00
C GLY A 500 20.42 20.23 18.33
N PHE A 501 19.88 19.10 17.89
CA PHE A 501 18.50 19.02 17.40
C PHE A 501 17.50 19.25 18.52
N LYS A 502 16.53 20.11 18.27
CA LYS A 502 15.43 20.40 19.21
C LYS A 502 14.10 19.96 18.59
N VAL A 503 13.33 19.19 19.35
CA VAL A 503 11.98 18.75 18.93
C VAL A 503 11.09 19.95 18.55
N LYS A 504 11.27 21.07 19.22
CA LYS A 504 10.54 22.32 18.94
C LYS A 504 10.74 22.86 17.52
N GLU A 505 11.83 22.54 16.85
CA GLU A 505 12.10 22.95 15.46
C GLU A 505 11.14 22.28 14.47
N PHE A 506 10.63 21.10 14.83
CA PHE A 506 9.68 20.33 14.04
C PHE A 506 8.23 20.47 14.53
N ALA A 507 8.02 21.06 15.72
CA ALA A 507 6.68 21.32 16.25
C ALA A 507 6.10 22.55 15.55
N ARG A 508 5.36 22.37 14.48
CA ARG A 508 4.57 23.46 13.87
C ARG A 508 3.23 23.56 14.58
N ARG A 509 2.91 24.77 15.03
CA ARG A 509 1.55 25.11 15.40
C ARG A 509 0.75 25.23 14.10
N THR A 510 -0.28 24.41 13.96
CA THR A 510 -1.32 24.63 12.96
C THR A 510 -1.98 25.99 13.26
N VAL A 511 -1.72 26.98 12.43
CA VAL A 511 -2.42 28.26 12.44
C VAL A 511 -3.73 28.10 11.70
#